data_4c5a6aa23d3aa70f7b4dff271b62b34f
#
_entry.id   4c5a6aa23d3aa70f7b4dff271b62b34f
#
_cell.length_a   1.000
_cell.length_b   1.000
_cell.length_c   1.000
_cell.angle_alpha   90.00
_cell.angle_beta   90.00
_cell.angle_gamma   90.00
#
_symmetry.space_group_name_H-M   'P 1'
#
loop_
_entity.id
_entity.type
_entity.pdbx_description
1 polymer ?
#
loop_
_entity_poly.entity_id
_entity_poly.type
_entity_poly.pdbx_seq_one_letter_code
_entity_poly.pdbx_strand_id
1 'polypeptide(L)'
;MFGFRIKPGEIAGQGPDAADADPRLSVLLLSQRRIADLAAYCLAYEFEDALAAVADAQRIDVTDFSALEFSRRAYKLARLASGSSKLARRIAPSPRGKVVLERDFDLFFPVFSHTYQLYSLATIPNWRQRCRKAACFISEVWSDMLPDYLLELLSAFDHVFIGHRHPVKDVARITGRPCTYLPLAVDVLRFAPFSSDQPRPIEVCNIGRRSPVTHRALLDDAERRHSFYYYDTVAASGSDLKDRTFRVDSPHEHRRKLATLLKHSRYFIANRSYVDRPEFTAGRDEISARFYEGAAAGAVMIGEAPRTQEFKQQFDWPDALIHAPFDSPDIAHILADLNGDPERLRAVRRNNVREAARRHDWLHRMLAVFDALGLAPTEKMRARAKRLEQIASEALESGSCGVGSRYETTDRPSGALGEGAILQGA
;
A
#
# COMPACT_ATOMS: atom_id res chain seq x y z
N MET A 1 -8.02 -4.93 -23.49
CA MET A 1 -6.86 -4.03 -23.62
C MET A 1 -7.27 -2.68 -23.06
N PHE A 2 -7.18 -2.48 -21.74
CA PHE A 2 -7.48 -1.20 -21.09
C PHE A 2 -6.22 -0.75 -20.36
N GLY A 3 -5.42 0.06 -21.05
CA GLY A 3 -4.33 0.79 -20.43
C GLY A 3 -4.93 1.96 -19.64
N PHE A 4 -4.84 1.93 -18.32
CA PHE A 4 -5.19 3.08 -17.48
C PHE A 4 -4.15 4.20 -17.67
N ARG A 5 -4.26 4.96 -18.76
CA ARG A 5 -3.70 6.29 -18.89
C ARG A 5 -4.87 7.27 -18.76
N ILE A 6 -5.11 7.79 -17.58
CA ILE A 6 -5.88 9.02 -17.43
C ILE A 6 -4.95 10.12 -17.94
N LYS A 7 -5.27 10.72 -19.09
CA LYS A 7 -4.51 11.87 -19.63
C LYS A 7 -4.64 13.03 -18.63
N PRO A 8 -3.53 13.71 -18.30
CA PRO A 8 -3.61 14.96 -17.55
C PRO A 8 -4.40 15.98 -18.39
N GLY A 9 -5.60 16.29 -18.00
CA GLY A 9 -6.49 17.19 -18.75
C GLY A 9 -7.94 16.72 -18.82
N GLU A 10 -8.25 15.42 -18.67
CA GLU A 10 -9.64 14.94 -18.71
C GLU A 10 -10.42 15.16 -17.39
N ILE A 11 -9.76 15.59 -16.33
CA ILE A 11 -10.43 16.00 -15.09
C ILE A 11 -11.05 17.40 -15.19
N ALA A 12 -10.73 18.16 -16.25
CA ALA A 12 -11.22 19.53 -16.47
C ALA A 12 -12.31 19.65 -17.55
N GLY A 13 -12.76 18.55 -18.17
CA GLY A 13 -13.73 18.53 -19.27
C GLY A 13 -15.10 18.02 -18.84
N GLN A 14 -16.04 18.94 -18.67
CA GLN A 14 -17.51 18.81 -18.78
C GLN A 14 -18.11 17.40 -18.47
N GLY A 15 -18.25 17.10 -17.19
CA GLY A 15 -19.27 16.18 -16.69
C GLY A 15 -20.63 16.90 -16.61
N PRO A 16 -21.76 16.17 -16.48
CA PRO A 16 -23.09 16.75 -16.34
C PRO A 16 -23.11 17.80 -15.24
N ASP A 17 -23.90 18.84 -15.46
CA ASP A 17 -24.03 20.07 -14.68
C ASP A 17 -23.64 19.95 -13.20
N ALA A 18 -22.75 20.85 -12.75
CA ALA A 18 -22.20 20.91 -11.39
C ALA A 18 -23.26 21.14 -10.28
N ALA A 19 -24.54 21.04 -10.60
CA ALA A 19 -25.66 21.22 -9.67
C ALA A 19 -26.09 19.93 -8.92
N ASP A 20 -25.65 18.72 -9.37
CA ASP A 20 -26.07 17.43 -8.79
C ASP A 20 -24.98 16.64 -8.06
N ALA A 21 -23.81 17.23 -7.83
CA ALA A 21 -22.79 16.60 -7.00
C ALA A 21 -23.20 16.71 -5.53
N ASP A 22 -23.87 15.69 -4.98
CA ASP A 22 -24.10 15.60 -3.54
C ASP A 22 -22.74 15.63 -2.81
N PRO A 23 -22.42 16.70 -2.06
CA PRO A 23 -21.11 16.87 -1.45
C PRO A 23 -20.82 15.86 -0.33
N ARG A 24 -21.74 14.94 -0.05
CA ARG A 24 -21.74 14.09 1.14
C ARG A 24 -21.99 12.61 0.83
N LEU A 25 -21.26 12.04 -0.16
CA LEU A 25 -21.32 10.59 -0.38
C LEU A 25 -21.06 9.82 0.92
N SER A 26 -22.09 9.12 1.42
CA SER A 26 -22.01 8.33 2.64
C SER A 26 -21.45 6.94 2.34
N VAL A 27 -20.35 6.57 3.00
CA VAL A 27 -19.65 5.31 2.80
C VAL A 27 -19.64 4.47 4.08
N LEU A 28 -20.04 3.21 3.97
CA LEU A 28 -19.87 2.22 5.03
C LEU A 28 -18.59 1.44 4.79
N LEU A 29 -17.70 1.38 5.79
CA LEU A 29 -16.51 0.55 5.82
C LEU A 29 -16.67 -0.57 6.84
N LEU A 30 -16.20 -1.77 6.50
CA LEU A 30 -16.05 -2.88 7.44
C LEU A 30 -14.57 -3.16 7.60
N SER A 31 -14.04 -2.95 8.80
CA SER A 31 -12.61 -3.08 9.07
C SER A 31 -12.30 -4.21 10.03
N GLN A 32 -11.15 -4.81 9.82
CA GLN A 32 -10.63 -5.90 10.66
C GLN A 32 -9.43 -5.49 11.53
N ARG A 33 -9.16 -4.19 11.63
CA ARG A 33 -7.97 -3.67 12.32
C ARG A 33 -7.88 -4.02 13.81
N ARG A 34 -8.99 -4.41 14.43
CA ARG A 34 -9.01 -4.88 15.83
C ARG A 34 -8.74 -6.37 16.01
N ILE A 35 -8.85 -7.15 14.94
CA ILE A 35 -8.65 -8.61 14.98
C ILE A 35 -7.49 -9.07 14.10
N ALA A 36 -7.01 -8.23 13.20
CA ALA A 36 -5.88 -8.48 12.31
C ALA A 36 -4.87 -7.35 12.47
N ASP A 37 -4.08 -7.44 13.53
CA ASP A 37 -3.18 -6.40 14.05
C ASP A 37 -1.72 -6.54 13.55
N LEU A 38 -1.50 -7.25 12.43
CA LEU A 38 -0.17 -7.45 11.88
C LEU A 38 0.21 -6.34 10.89
N ALA A 39 1.48 -5.95 10.87
CA ALA A 39 2.02 -4.94 9.95
C ALA A 39 1.72 -5.24 8.47
N ALA A 40 1.65 -6.51 8.09
CA ALA A 40 1.30 -6.96 6.75
C ALA A 40 -0.10 -6.49 6.28
N TYR A 41 -1.01 -6.22 7.21
CA TYR A 41 -2.37 -5.76 6.88
C TYR A 41 -2.53 -4.23 6.85
N CYS A 42 -1.51 -3.48 7.29
CA CYS A 42 -1.61 -2.03 7.45
C CYS A 42 -1.86 -1.28 6.13
N LEU A 43 -1.49 -1.87 4.99
CA LEU A 43 -1.77 -1.28 3.67
C LEU A 43 -3.28 -1.25 3.36
N ALA A 44 -4.01 -2.31 3.72
CA ALA A 44 -5.47 -2.34 3.57
C ALA A 44 -6.14 -1.26 4.45
N TYR A 45 -5.65 -1.10 5.68
CA TYR A 45 -6.16 -0.06 6.59
C TYR A 45 -5.80 1.35 6.14
N GLU A 46 -4.66 1.53 5.45
CA GLU A 46 -4.32 2.80 4.82
C GLU A 46 -5.32 3.16 3.72
N PHE A 47 -5.79 2.19 2.94
CA PHE A 47 -6.84 2.43 1.95
C PHE A 47 -8.16 2.85 2.61
N GLU A 48 -8.58 2.16 3.68
CA GLU A 48 -9.76 2.57 4.47
C GLU A 48 -9.63 4.01 4.98
N ASP A 49 -8.47 4.36 5.56
CA ASP A 49 -8.21 5.71 6.08
C ASP A 49 -8.21 6.76 4.95
N ALA A 50 -7.63 6.44 3.79
CA ALA A 50 -7.61 7.32 2.63
C ALA A 50 -9.03 7.56 2.08
N LEU A 51 -9.87 6.53 2.03
CA LEU A 51 -11.26 6.65 1.61
C LEU A 51 -12.08 7.46 2.63
N ALA A 52 -11.88 7.21 3.93
CA ALA A 52 -12.52 7.97 4.99
C ALA A 52 -12.13 9.46 5.01
N ALA A 53 -10.93 9.80 4.53
CA ALA A 53 -10.49 11.18 4.42
C ALA A 53 -11.23 11.96 3.32
N VAL A 54 -11.75 11.30 2.29
CA VAL A 54 -12.36 11.92 1.10
C VAL A 54 -13.86 11.72 0.98
N ALA A 55 -14.49 10.94 1.87
CA ALA A 55 -15.93 10.69 1.90
C ALA A 55 -16.49 10.87 3.31
N ASP A 56 -17.83 10.87 3.46
CA ASP A 56 -18.49 10.75 4.77
C ASP A 56 -18.56 9.27 5.16
N ALA A 57 -17.50 8.78 5.78
CA ALA A 57 -17.32 7.37 6.05
C ALA A 57 -17.65 6.99 7.50
N GLN A 58 -18.52 5.99 7.65
CA GLN A 58 -18.71 5.28 8.91
C GLN A 58 -17.95 3.95 8.85
N ARG A 59 -17.09 3.68 9.84
CA ARG A 59 -16.37 2.43 9.96
C ARG A 59 -16.94 1.56 11.07
N ILE A 60 -17.18 0.29 10.74
CA ILE A 60 -17.54 -0.75 11.70
C ILE A 60 -16.35 -1.69 11.84
N ASP A 61 -15.81 -1.80 13.04
CA ASP A 61 -14.69 -2.69 13.34
C ASP A 61 -15.22 -4.06 13.80
N VAL A 62 -14.67 -5.13 13.25
CA VAL A 62 -14.86 -6.49 13.78
C VAL A 62 -14.05 -6.61 15.07
N THR A 63 -14.68 -7.07 16.17
CA THR A 63 -14.06 -7.03 17.50
C THR A 63 -13.80 -8.41 18.11
N ASP A 64 -14.51 -9.45 17.66
CA ASP A 64 -14.39 -10.80 18.22
C ASP A 64 -13.96 -11.81 17.15
N PHE A 65 -12.65 -12.04 17.08
CA PHE A 65 -12.05 -13.00 16.15
C PHE A 65 -12.51 -14.44 16.42
N SER A 66 -12.59 -14.85 17.70
CA SER A 66 -12.92 -16.22 18.06
C SER A 66 -14.36 -16.59 17.69
N ALA A 67 -15.30 -15.67 17.94
CA ALA A 67 -16.69 -15.86 17.53
C ALA A 67 -16.86 -15.86 16.02
N LEU A 68 -16.13 -15.00 15.31
CA LEU A 68 -16.14 -14.96 13.85
C LEU A 68 -15.59 -16.26 13.25
N GLU A 69 -14.48 -16.75 13.77
CA GLU A 69 -13.82 -17.98 13.31
C GLU A 69 -14.68 -19.21 13.59
N PHE A 70 -15.32 -19.29 14.76
CA PHE A 70 -16.27 -20.34 15.07
C PHE A 70 -17.45 -20.36 14.07
N SER A 71 -18.07 -19.20 13.86
CA SER A 71 -19.17 -19.07 12.91
C SER A 71 -18.75 -19.43 11.48
N ARG A 72 -17.55 -19.03 11.06
CA ARG A 72 -16.98 -19.37 9.76
C ARG A 72 -16.81 -20.88 9.56
N ARG A 73 -16.30 -21.57 10.58
CA ARG A 73 -16.15 -23.05 10.56
C ARG A 73 -17.49 -23.73 10.46
N ALA A 74 -18.48 -23.30 11.26
CA ALA A 74 -19.83 -23.80 11.21
C ALA A 74 -20.48 -23.57 9.83
N TYR A 75 -20.31 -22.37 9.26
CA TYR A 75 -20.76 -22.07 7.91
C TYR A 75 -20.13 -22.99 6.86
N LYS A 76 -18.82 -23.21 6.93
CA LYS A 76 -18.11 -24.13 6.01
C LYS A 76 -18.71 -25.54 6.06
N LEU A 77 -18.92 -26.08 7.27
CA LEU A 77 -19.52 -27.40 7.45
C LEU A 77 -20.95 -27.45 6.92
N ALA A 78 -21.78 -26.47 7.26
CA ALA A 78 -23.16 -26.37 6.77
C ALA A 78 -23.20 -26.25 5.24
N ARG A 79 -22.27 -25.52 4.62
CA ARG A 79 -22.16 -25.37 3.16
C ARG A 79 -21.78 -26.69 2.49
N LEU A 80 -20.83 -27.42 3.05
CA LEU A 80 -20.44 -28.73 2.55
C LEU A 80 -21.59 -29.75 2.64
N ALA A 81 -22.30 -29.76 3.77
CA ALA A 81 -23.41 -30.69 3.99
C ALA A 81 -24.65 -30.40 3.13
N SER A 82 -24.99 -29.11 2.94
CA SER A 82 -26.22 -28.70 2.28
C SER A 82 -26.08 -28.44 0.78
N GLY A 83 -24.85 -28.27 0.27
CA GLY A 83 -24.60 -27.83 -1.10
C GLY A 83 -25.08 -26.41 -1.41
N SER A 84 -25.60 -25.67 -0.42
CA SER A 84 -26.26 -24.36 -0.61
C SER A 84 -25.75 -23.29 0.34
N SER A 85 -25.21 -22.19 -0.21
CA SER A 85 -24.77 -21.04 0.56
C SER A 85 -25.92 -20.33 1.28
N LYS A 86 -27.14 -20.32 0.70
CA LYS A 86 -28.33 -19.73 1.31
C LYS A 86 -28.75 -20.50 2.57
N LEU A 87 -28.78 -21.82 2.47
CA LEU A 87 -29.12 -22.69 3.60
C LEU A 87 -28.04 -22.66 4.68
N ALA A 88 -26.78 -22.71 4.28
CA ALA A 88 -25.64 -22.61 5.19
C ALA A 88 -25.66 -21.32 6.03
N ARG A 89 -26.00 -20.18 5.44
CA ARG A 89 -26.14 -18.89 6.16
C ARG A 89 -27.28 -18.89 7.18
N ARG A 90 -28.33 -19.70 6.96
CA ARG A 90 -29.45 -19.83 7.93
C ARG A 90 -29.09 -20.73 9.10
N ILE A 91 -28.29 -21.77 8.84
CA ILE A 91 -27.93 -22.80 9.82
C ILE A 91 -26.74 -22.34 10.67
N ALA A 92 -25.76 -21.68 10.07
CA ALA A 92 -24.57 -21.24 10.78
C ALA A 92 -24.92 -20.19 11.84
N PRO A 93 -24.38 -20.33 13.07
CA PRO A 93 -24.59 -19.35 14.12
C PRO A 93 -24.05 -17.98 13.67
N SER A 94 -24.80 -16.92 13.96
CA SER A 94 -24.34 -15.55 13.71
C SER A 94 -23.13 -15.24 14.59
N PRO A 95 -22.11 -14.49 14.07
CA PRO A 95 -21.02 -14.01 14.91
C PRO A 95 -21.55 -13.17 16.07
N ARG A 96 -20.90 -13.26 17.23
CA ARG A 96 -21.14 -12.31 18.32
C ARG A 96 -20.69 -10.92 17.88
N GLY A 97 -21.29 -9.86 18.42
CA GLY A 97 -20.95 -8.50 18.05
C GLY A 97 -21.47 -8.05 16.68
N LYS A 98 -22.50 -8.74 16.15
CA LYS A 98 -23.17 -8.28 14.92
C LYS A 98 -23.77 -6.88 15.11
N VAL A 99 -23.63 -6.06 14.06
CA VAL A 99 -24.17 -4.71 13.99
C VAL A 99 -25.29 -4.69 12.98
N VAL A 100 -26.48 -4.21 13.40
CA VAL A 100 -27.60 -3.97 12.49
C VAL A 100 -27.61 -2.49 12.14
N LEU A 101 -27.58 -2.18 10.84
CA LEU A 101 -27.59 -0.81 10.36
C LEU A 101 -29.00 -0.21 10.52
N GLU A 102 -29.08 1.01 11.05
CA GLU A 102 -30.31 1.77 11.22
C GLU A 102 -30.49 2.80 10.12
N ARG A 103 -29.40 3.27 9.49
CA ARG A 103 -29.42 4.23 8.37
C ARG A 103 -28.96 3.59 7.06
N ASP A 104 -29.27 4.27 5.96
CA ASP A 104 -28.83 3.90 4.63
C ASP A 104 -27.50 4.55 4.26
N PHE A 105 -26.77 3.93 3.33
CA PHE A 105 -25.49 4.39 2.80
C PHE A 105 -25.49 4.35 1.28
N ASP A 106 -24.76 5.27 0.67
CA ASP A 106 -24.60 5.29 -0.78
C ASP A 106 -23.70 4.15 -1.25
N LEU A 107 -22.62 3.87 -0.50
CA LEU A 107 -21.64 2.86 -0.85
C LEU A 107 -21.23 2.02 0.38
N PHE A 108 -21.27 0.71 0.22
CA PHE A 108 -20.56 -0.23 1.11
C PHE A 108 -19.25 -0.65 0.42
N PHE A 109 -18.12 -0.36 1.07
CA PHE A 109 -16.81 -0.66 0.51
C PHE A 109 -15.87 -1.29 1.54
N PRO A 110 -15.99 -2.60 1.85
CA PRO A 110 -15.02 -3.30 2.69
C PRO A 110 -13.71 -3.54 1.94
N VAL A 111 -12.60 -3.44 2.68
CA VAL A 111 -11.25 -3.73 2.20
C VAL A 111 -10.73 -4.98 2.90
N PHE A 112 -10.38 -5.99 2.13
CA PHE A 112 -9.87 -7.26 2.64
C PHE A 112 -8.42 -7.46 2.22
N SER A 113 -7.58 -7.92 3.14
CA SER A 113 -6.22 -8.34 2.81
C SER A 113 -6.21 -9.71 2.12
N HIS A 114 -7.09 -10.62 2.57
CA HIS A 114 -7.17 -11.99 2.05
C HIS A 114 -8.61 -12.49 1.98
N THR A 115 -8.84 -13.52 1.17
CA THR A 115 -10.14 -14.16 1.01
C THR A 115 -10.73 -14.74 2.31
N TYR A 116 -9.91 -15.15 3.26
CA TYR A 116 -10.37 -15.67 4.56
C TYR A 116 -11.10 -14.62 5.41
N GLN A 117 -10.86 -13.34 5.15
CA GLN A 117 -11.52 -12.25 5.84
C GLN A 117 -12.97 -12.00 5.35
N LEU A 118 -13.36 -12.58 4.23
CA LEU A 118 -14.69 -12.35 3.63
C LEU A 118 -15.85 -12.74 4.55
N TYR A 119 -15.65 -13.71 5.45
CA TYR A 119 -16.71 -14.11 6.37
C TYR A 119 -17.07 -13.01 7.38
N SER A 120 -16.24 -12.00 7.57
CA SER A 120 -16.56 -10.83 8.39
C SER A 120 -17.78 -10.04 7.91
N LEU A 121 -18.20 -10.21 6.66
CA LEU A 121 -19.47 -9.68 6.13
C LEU A 121 -20.68 -10.13 6.97
N ALA A 122 -20.59 -11.28 7.64
CA ALA A 122 -21.65 -11.77 8.54
C ALA A 122 -21.83 -10.87 9.79
N THR A 123 -20.88 -10.02 10.11
CA THR A 123 -20.96 -9.04 11.23
C THR A 123 -22.06 -8.00 10.98
N ILE A 124 -22.38 -7.69 9.71
CA ILE A 124 -23.41 -6.71 9.35
C ILE A 124 -24.48 -7.41 8.50
N PRO A 125 -25.47 -8.09 9.11
CA PRO A 125 -26.38 -8.97 8.37
C PRO A 125 -27.28 -8.26 7.36
N ASN A 126 -27.56 -6.99 7.56
CA ASN A 126 -28.45 -6.19 6.70
C ASN A 126 -27.73 -5.17 5.80
N TRP A 127 -26.40 -5.31 5.60
CA TRP A 127 -25.63 -4.33 4.82
C TRP A 127 -26.17 -4.16 3.39
N ARG A 128 -26.59 -5.26 2.74
CA ARG A 128 -27.06 -5.18 1.35
C ARG A 128 -28.37 -4.41 1.19
N GLN A 129 -29.25 -4.47 2.19
CA GLN A 129 -30.54 -3.76 2.20
C GLN A 129 -30.38 -2.27 2.50
N ARG A 130 -29.28 -1.90 3.16
CA ARG A 130 -29.01 -0.54 3.63
C ARG A 130 -27.97 0.21 2.79
N CYS A 131 -27.45 -0.42 1.72
CA CYS A 131 -26.44 0.21 0.88
C CYS A 131 -26.91 0.24 -0.58
N ARG A 132 -26.95 1.43 -1.18
CA ARG A 132 -27.37 1.63 -2.58
C ARG A 132 -26.43 0.91 -3.54
N LYS A 133 -25.13 1.09 -3.37
CA LYS A 133 -24.07 0.40 -4.10
C LYS A 133 -23.19 -0.40 -3.15
N ALA A 134 -22.61 -1.48 -3.64
CA ALA A 134 -21.68 -2.28 -2.86
C ALA A 134 -20.56 -2.79 -3.76
N ALA A 135 -19.33 -2.49 -3.40
CA ALA A 135 -18.15 -3.10 -4.00
C ALA A 135 -17.14 -3.42 -2.91
N CYS A 136 -16.18 -4.28 -3.19
CA CYS A 136 -15.11 -4.59 -2.25
C CYS A 136 -13.77 -4.63 -2.96
N PHE A 137 -12.70 -4.44 -2.19
CA PHE A 137 -11.34 -4.67 -2.64
C PHE A 137 -10.71 -5.81 -1.84
N ILE A 138 -10.09 -6.76 -2.54
CA ILE A 138 -9.32 -7.85 -1.94
C ILE A 138 -7.89 -7.72 -2.44
N SER A 139 -6.96 -7.33 -1.57
CA SER A 139 -5.60 -7.00 -1.98
C SER A 139 -4.79 -8.23 -2.40
N GLU A 140 -5.02 -9.39 -1.78
CA GLU A 140 -4.28 -10.62 -2.07
C GLU A 140 -5.21 -11.81 -2.34
N VAL A 141 -5.18 -12.32 -3.57
CA VAL A 141 -5.94 -13.50 -4.01
C VAL A 141 -5.05 -14.35 -4.91
N TRP A 142 -4.91 -15.63 -4.61
CA TRP A 142 -4.13 -16.60 -5.38
C TRP A 142 -5.04 -17.62 -6.03
N SER A 143 -4.91 -17.86 -7.35
CA SER A 143 -5.80 -18.75 -8.12
C SER A 143 -5.81 -20.18 -7.60
N ASP A 144 -4.69 -20.66 -7.06
CA ASP A 144 -4.57 -22.04 -6.59
C ASP A 144 -5.16 -22.26 -5.18
N MET A 145 -5.58 -21.17 -4.52
CA MET A 145 -6.14 -21.20 -3.17
C MET A 145 -7.47 -20.44 -3.07
N LEU A 146 -8.38 -20.70 -4.03
CA LEU A 146 -9.69 -20.04 -4.06
C LEU A 146 -10.68 -20.79 -3.15
N PRO A 147 -11.08 -20.22 -2.01
CA PRO A 147 -12.11 -20.81 -1.16
C PRO A 147 -13.50 -20.49 -1.71
N ASP A 148 -14.03 -21.28 -2.64
CA ASP A 148 -15.30 -21.04 -3.33
C ASP A 148 -16.43 -20.71 -2.36
N TYR A 149 -16.52 -21.41 -1.22
CA TYR A 149 -17.55 -21.18 -0.21
C TYR A 149 -17.50 -19.78 0.43
N LEU A 150 -16.33 -19.12 0.42
CA LEU A 150 -16.18 -17.73 0.86
C LEU A 150 -16.39 -16.75 -0.29
N LEU A 151 -15.87 -17.06 -1.48
CA LEU A 151 -16.06 -16.22 -2.66
C LEU A 151 -17.52 -16.08 -3.05
N GLU A 152 -18.35 -17.13 -2.86
CA GLU A 152 -19.80 -17.05 -3.06
C GLU A 152 -20.47 -15.94 -2.21
N LEU A 153 -19.87 -15.51 -1.09
CA LEU A 153 -20.37 -14.38 -0.29
C LEU A 153 -20.35 -13.06 -1.08
N LEU A 154 -19.45 -12.95 -2.05
CA LEU A 154 -19.29 -11.78 -2.91
C LEU A 154 -20.39 -11.66 -3.97
N SER A 155 -21.22 -12.69 -4.18
CA SER A 155 -22.34 -12.64 -5.14
C SER A 155 -23.37 -11.54 -4.86
N ALA A 156 -23.38 -10.97 -3.64
CA ALA A 156 -24.24 -9.87 -3.26
C ALA A 156 -23.67 -8.47 -3.59
N PHE A 157 -22.41 -8.39 -4.02
CA PHE A 157 -21.78 -7.14 -4.42
C PHE A 157 -22.14 -6.77 -5.86
N ASP A 158 -22.11 -5.49 -6.18
CA ASP A 158 -22.29 -4.99 -7.55
C ASP A 158 -21.00 -5.13 -8.35
N HIS A 159 -19.82 -5.02 -7.69
CA HIS A 159 -18.50 -5.15 -8.29
C HIS A 159 -17.47 -5.67 -7.29
N VAL A 160 -16.48 -6.44 -7.77
CA VAL A 160 -15.36 -6.95 -6.97
C VAL A 160 -14.05 -6.46 -7.56
N PHE A 161 -13.21 -5.83 -6.74
CA PHE A 161 -11.87 -5.40 -7.13
C PHE A 161 -10.83 -6.31 -6.51
N ILE A 162 -9.79 -6.68 -7.28
CA ILE A 162 -8.79 -7.66 -6.89
C ILE A 162 -7.39 -7.11 -7.15
N GLY A 163 -6.53 -7.18 -6.13
CA GLY A 163 -5.16 -6.66 -6.17
C GLY A 163 -4.19 -7.46 -7.06
N HIS A 164 -4.55 -8.69 -7.40
CA HIS A 164 -3.81 -9.55 -8.34
C HIS A 164 -4.57 -9.74 -9.64
N ARG A 165 -3.86 -9.76 -10.76
CA ARG A 165 -4.51 -9.85 -12.09
C ARG A 165 -4.96 -11.26 -12.45
N HIS A 166 -4.14 -12.23 -12.10
CA HIS A 166 -4.36 -13.61 -12.53
C HIS A 166 -5.69 -14.24 -12.06
N PRO A 167 -6.23 -13.99 -10.82
CA PRO A 167 -7.45 -14.64 -10.35
C PRO A 167 -8.74 -13.95 -10.81
N VAL A 168 -8.67 -12.80 -11.48
CA VAL A 168 -9.85 -11.97 -11.81
C VAL A 168 -10.92 -12.76 -12.55
N LYS A 169 -10.55 -13.55 -13.54
CA LYS A 169 -11.49 -14.36 -14.34
C LYS A 169 -12.14 -15.47 -13.51
N ASP A 170 -11.37 -16.14 -12.67
CA ASP A 170 -11.87 -17.22 -11.81
C ASP A 170 -12.81 -16.69 -10.75
N VAL A 171 -12.46 -15.59 -10.10
CA VAL A 171 -13.34 -14.94 -9.11
C VAL A 171 -14.63 -14.44 -9.78
N ALA A 172 -14.56 -13.86 -10.97
CA ALA A 172 -15.75 -13.45 -11.72
C ALA A 172 -16.68 -14.64 -12.01
N ARG A 173 -16.12 -15.77 -12.42
CA ARG A 173 -16.86 -17.02 -12.68
C ARG A 173 -17.52 -17.57 -11.41
N ILE A 174 -16.80 -17.61 -10.29
CA ILE A 174 -17.31 -18.14 -9.01
C ILE A 174 -18.40 -17.24 -8.44
N THR A 175 -18.19 -15.93 -8.47
CA THR A 175 -19.09 -14.95 -7.85
C THR A 175 -20.29 -14.59 -8.73
N GLY A 176 -20.17 -14.78 -10.05
CA GLY A 176 -21.13 -14.28 -11.04
C GLY A 176 -21.20 -12.75 -11.09
N ARG A 177 -20.14 -12.05 -10.67
CA ARG A 177 -20.08 -10.59 -10.60
C ARG A 177 -18.97 -10.00 -11.44
N PRO A 178 -19.13 -8.76 -11.92
CA PRO A 178 -18.02 -8.04 -12.53
C PRO A 178 -16.84 -7.99 -11.58
N CYS A 179 -15.66 -8.41 -12.07
CA CYS A 179 -14.41 -8.37 -11.32
C CYS A 179 -13.37 -7.61 -12.13
N THR A 180 -12.66 -6.71 -11.48
CA THR A 180 -11.63 -5.87 -12.10
C THR A 180 -10.33 -5.94 -11.30
N TYR A 181 -9.21 -6.02 -12.02
CA TYR A 181 -7.89 -5.84 -11.43
C TYR A 181 -7.74 -4.39 -10.96
N LEU A 182 -7.48 -4.20 -9.68
CA LEU A 182 -7.18 -2.90 -9.07
C LEU A 182 -5.82 -3.01 -8.40
N PRO A 183 -4.75 -2.41 -8.96
CA PRO A 183 -3.42 -2.53 -8.38
C PRO A 183 -3.36 -1.95 -6.97
N LEU A 184 -2.38 -2.38 -6.19
CA LEU A 184 -2.04 -1.74 -4.92
C LEU A 184 -1.69 -0.26 -5.13
N ALA A 185 -1.69 0.49 -4.06
CA ALA A 185 -1.32 1.90 -4.04
C ALA A 185 -0.74 2.27 -2.66
N VAL A 186 -0.50 3.55 -2.45
CA VAL A 186 0.04 4.09 -1.20
C VAL A 186 -0.57 5.47 -0.94
N ASP A 187 -0.58 5.94 0.30
CA ASP A 187 -0.92 7.34 0.61
C ASP A 187 0.27 8.26 0.29
N VAL A 188 0.34 8.73 -0.96
CA VAL A 188 1.45 9.57 -1.44
C VAL A 188 1.57 10.85 -0.61
N LEU A 189 0.47 11.44 -0.15
CA LEU A 189 0.52 12.63 0.70
C LEU A 189 1.27 12.38 2.02
N ARG A 190 1.26 11.16 2.51
CA ARG A 190 2.01 10.72 3.69
C ARG A 190 3.45 10.38 3.38
N PHE A 191 3.71 9.72 2.26
CA PHE A 191 5.01 9.19 1.90
C PHE A 191 5.92 10.18 1.16
N ALA A 192 5.38 11.17 0.44
CA ALA A 192 6.19 12.14 -0.29
C ALA A 192 7.10 12.94 0.65
N PRO A 193 8.36 13.19 0.27
CA PRO A 193 9.28 14.02 1.04
C PRO A 193 8.77 15.47 1.10
N PHE A 194 9.17 16.21 2.12
CA PHE A 194 8.80 17.63 2.29
C PHE A 194 9.52 18.55 1.28
N SER A 195 10.71 18.13 0.85
CA SER A 195 11.49 18.80 -0.19
C SER A 195 12.34 17.80 -0.96
N SER A 196 12.79 18.16 -2.15
CA SER A 196 13.71 17.34 -2.96
C SER A 196 15.05 17.10 -2.29
N ASP A 197 15.51 18.07 -1.47
CA ASP A 197 16.82 18.06 -0.83
C ASP A 197 16.76 17.60 0.64
N GLN A 198 15.65 16.97 1.03
CA GLN A 198 15.51 16.42 2.38
C GLN A 198 16.69 15.49 2.72
N PRO A 199 17.35 15.69 3.89
CA PRO A 199 18.44 14.82 4.32
C PRO A 199 18.01 13.36 4.46
N ARG A 200 18.85 12.45 3.99
CA ARG A 200 18.61 11.00 4.00
C ARG A 200 19.77 10.27 4.72
N PRO A 201 19.77 10.31 6.08
CA PRO A 201 20.85 9.71 6.87
C PRO A 201 20.87 8.19 6.83
N ILE A 202 19.75 7.53 6.49
CA ILE A 202 19.70 6.08 6.34
C ILE A 202 20.24 5.73 4.95
N GLU A 203 21.40 5.08 4.89
CA GLU A 203 21.99 4.68 3.62
C GLU A 203 21.08 3.65 2.92
N VAL A 204 20.76 2.54 3.58
CA VAL A 204 19.89 1.49 3.06
C VAL A 204 18.80 1.16 4.06
N CYS A 205 17.55 1.09 3.60
CA CYS A 205 16.43 0.51 4.34
C CYS A 205 16.06 -0.84 3.73
N ASN A 206 16.04 -1.90 4.54
CA ASN A 206 15.70 -3.26 4.09
C ASN A 206 14.79 -3.92 5.11
N ILE A 207 13.48 -3.87 4.87
CA ILE A 207 12.45 -4.32 5.79
C ILE A 207 11.58 -5.42 5.19
N GLY A 208 11.06 -6.30 6.05
CA GLY A 208 10.24 -7.45 5.68
C GLY A 208 11.11 -8.63 5.20
N ARG A 209 10.74 -9.26 4.09
CA ARG A 209 11.45 -10.42 3.54
C ARG A 209 12.86 -10.05 3.09
N ARG A 210 13.87 -10.63 3.71
CA ARG A 210 15.28 -10.35 3.44
C ARG A 210 16.01 -11.61 2.99
N SER A 211 16.81 -11.48 1.95
CA SER A 211 17.82 -12.48 1.60
C SER A 211 18.92 -12.49 2.67
N PRO A 212 19.26 -13.65 3.23
CA PRO A 212 20.43 -13.74 4.12
C PRO A 212 21.74 -13.31 3.45
N VAL A 213 21.91 -13.58 2.16
CA VAL A 213 23.09 -13.22 1.36
C VAL A 213 23.20 -11.71 1.23
N THR A 214 22.17 -11.06 0.69
CA THR A 214 22.12 -9.60 0.52
C THR A 214 22.21 -8.87 1.86
N HIS A 215 21.53 -9.41 2.89
CA HIS A 215 21.56 -8.83 4.23
C HIS A 215 22.99 -8.84 4.82
N ARG A 216 23.70 -9.95 4.70
CA ARG A 216 25.07 -10.06 5.17
C ARG A 216 26.01 -9.09 4.44
N ALA A 217 25.90 -9.02 3.12
CA ALA A 217 26.70 -8.09 2.32
C ALA A 217 26.44 -6.61 2.69
N LEU A 218 25.18 -6.25 2.98
CA LEU A 218 24.82 -4.90 3.45
C LEU A 218 25.34 -4.60 4.85
N LEU A 219 25.35 -5.58 5.77
CA LEU A 219 25.94 -5.41 7.10
C LEU A 219 27.46 -5.17 7.00
N ASP A 220 28.15 -6.02 6.24
CA ASP A 220 29.60 -5.91 6.06
C ASP A 220 30.00 -4.58 5.37
N ASP A 221 29.19 -4.10 4.42
CA ASP A 221 29.40 -2.79 3.79
C ASP A 221 29.15 -1.63 4.77
N ALA A 222 28.07 -1.70 5.55
CA ALA A 222 27.74 -0.67 6.53
C ALA A 222 28.80 -0.55 7.63
N GLU A 223 29.31 -1.66 8.15
CA GLU A 223 30.39 -1.69 9.12
C GLU A 223 31.70 -1.08 8.56
N ARG A 224 32.09 -1.48 7.34
CA ARG A 224 33.31 -0.98 6.67
C ARG A 224 33.25 0.52 6.37
N ARG A 225 32.06 1.04 5.98
CA ARG A 225 31.84 2.44 5.58
C ARG A 225 31.35 3.34 6.70
N HIS A 226 31.08 2.79 7.87
CA HIS A 226 30.41 3.48 8.98
C HIS A 226 29.09 4.15 8.56
N SER A 227 28.31 3.47 7.70
CA SER A 227 27.03 3.95 7.19
C SER A 227 25.85 3.35 7.95
N PHE A 228 24.70 4.04 7.94
CA PHE A 228 23.51 3.59 8.66
C PHE A 228 22.66 2.65 7.79
N TYR A 229 22.72 1.36 8.09
CA TYR A 229 21.86 0.34 7.52
C TYR A 229 20.69 0.03 8.47
N TYR A 230 19.45 0.30 8.03
CA TYR A 230 18.24 0.03 8.78
C TYR A 230 17.54 -1.24 8.30
N TYR A 231 17.20 -2.12 9.21
CA TYR A 231 16.39 -3.31 8.96
C TYR A 231 15.51 -3.65 10.16
N ASP A 232 14.39 -4.35 9.91
CA ASP A 232 13.55 -4.90 10.97
C ASP A 232 14.08 -6.27 11.44
N THR A 233 13.61 -6.72 12.61
CA THR A 233 14.02 -8.02 13.20
C THR A 233 12.97 -9.11 12.97
N VAL A 234 12.25 -9.06 11.86
CA VAL A 234 11.28 -10.09 11.50
C VAL A 234 11.99 -11.41 11.25
N ALA A 235 11.54 -12.48 11.92
CA ALA A 235 12.14 -13.81 11.75
C ALA A 235 11.95 -14.31 10.30
N ALA A 236 13.06 -14.70 9.68
CA ALA A 236 13.07 -15.17 8.29
C ALA A 236 12.47 -16.58 8.12
N SER A 237 12.31 -17.36 9.20
CA SER A 237 12.12 -18.82 9.16
C SER A 237 10.76 -19.34 9.62
N GLY A 238 9.79 -18.50 9.96
CA GLY A 238 8.48 -18.96 10.41
C GLY A 238 7.63 -19.60 9.31
N SER A 239 6.86 -20.64 9.62
CA SER A 239 5.88 -21.25 8.72
C SER A 239 4.63 -20.39 8.57
N ASP A 240 4.21 -19.73 9.63
CA ASP A 240 3.04 -18.87 9.69
C ASP A 240 3.34 -17.41 9.36
N LEU A 241 2.31 -16.68 8.92
CA LEU A 241 2.41 -15.24 8.69
C LEU A 241 2.85 -14.49 9.95
N LYS A 242 2.42 -14.94 11.14
CA LYS A 242 2.78 -14.37 12.45
C LYS A 242 4.29 -14.32 12.70
N ASP A 243 5.01 -15.28 12.13
CA ASP A 243 6.46 -15.40 12.31
C ASP A 243 7.25 -14.53 11.34
N ARG A 244 6.57 -13.89 10.36
CA ARG A 244 7.19 -13.11 9.27
C ARG A 244 6.82 -11.64 9.27
N THR A 245 6.08 -11.23 10.25
CA THR A 245 5.64 -9.85 10.45
C THR A 245 5.47 -9.62 11.95
N PHE A 246 5.24 -8.41 12.35
CA PHE A 246 5.08 -8.04 13.75
C PHE A 246 3.69 -7.45 13.99
N ARG A 247 3.28 -7.43 15.26
CA ARG A 247 2.04 -6.79 15.69
C ARG A 247 2.21 -5.28 15.73
N VAL A 248 1.13 -4.58 15.45
CA VAL A 248 1.04 -3.12 15.52
C VAL A 248 -0.20 -2.71 16.30
N ASP A 249 -0.02 -1.84 17.28
CA ASP A 249 -1.14 -1.31 18.09
C ASP A 249 -1.99 -0.34 17.28
N SER A 250 -1.35 0.43 16.38
CA SER A 250 -2.00 1.40 15.51
C SER A 250 -1.49 1.29 14.08
N PRO A 251 -2.31 0.79 13.14
CA PRO A 251 -1.97 0.75 11.72
C PRO A 251 -1.59 2.12 11.16
N HIS A 252 -2.31 3.17 11.56
CA HIS A 252 -2.03 4.55 11.14
C HIS A 252 -0.62 5.00 11.56
N GLU A 253 -0.25 4.77 12.82
CA GLU A 253 1.08 5.13 13.34
C GLU A 253 2.18 4.28 12.70
N HIS A 254 1.92 3.00 12.44
CA HIS A 254 2.84 2.14 11.71
C HIS A 254 3.12 2.70 10.31
N ARG A 255 2.09 3.06 9.55
CA ARG A 255 2.24 3.63 8.19
C ARG A 255 2.96 4.99 8.24
N ARG A 256 2.70 5.83 9.25
CA ARG A 256 3.41 7.09 9.47
C ARG A 256 4.90 6.88 9.74
N LYS A 257 5.24 5.95 10.63
CA LYS A 257 6.63 5.58 10.92
C LYS A 257 7.36 5.03 9.69
N LEU A 258 6.72 4.12 8.95
CA LEU A 258 7.27 3.57 7.72
C LEU A 258 7.54 4.69 6.69
N ALA A 259 6.60 5.59 6.47
CA ALA A 259 6.78 6.73 5.59
C ALA A 259 7.95 7.61 6.01
N THR A 260 8.11 7.85 7.32
CA THR A 260 9.25 8.62 7.87
C THR A 260 10.58 7.91 7.59
N LEU A 261 10.67 6.61 7.85
CA LEU A 261 11.87 5.82 7.57
C LEU A 261 12.27 5.90 6.08
N LEU A 262 11.31 5.68 5.18
CA LEU A 262 11.59 5.68 3.76
C LEU A 262 11.95 7.07 3.21
N LYS A 263 11.32 8.14 3.70
CA LYS A 263 11.69 9.53 3.36
C LYS A 263 13.13 9.87 3.75
N HIS A 264 13.65 9.25 4.79
CA HIS A 264 15.03 9.46 5.28
C HIS A 264 16.01 8.40 4.76
N SER A 265 15.58 7.49 3.87
CA SER A 265 16.42 6.46 3.28
C SER A 265 16.92 6.87 1.90
N ARG A 266 18.21 6.65 1.60
CA ARG A 266 18.78 6.86 0.27
C ARG A 266 18.36 5.75 -0.66
N TYR A 267 18.52 4.51 -0.21
CA TYR A 267 18.19 3.29 -0.93
C TYR A 267 17.14 2.48 -0.18
N PHE A 268 16.28 1.81 -0.93
CA PHE A 268 15.27 0.93 -0.39
C PHE A 268 15.26 -0.41 -1.13
N ILE A 269 15.43 -1.51 -0.40
CA ILE A 269 15.37 -2.85 -0.99
C ILE A 269 13.90 -3.20 -1.26
N ALA A 270 13.56 -3.36 -2.54
CA ALA A 270 12.21 -3.63 -3.01
C ALA A 270 12.20 -4.83 -3.96
N ASN A 271 11.57 -5.92 -3.53
CA ASN A 271 11.47 -7.15 -4.31
C ASN A 271 10.01 -7.50 -4.61
N ARG A 272 9.78 -8.32 -5.64
CA ARG A 272 8.47 -8.88 -5.95
C ARG A 272 7.87 -9.64 -4.76
N SER A 273 6.56 -9.79 -4.76
CA SER A 273 5.87 -10.54 -3.70
C SER A 273 6.38 -12.00 -3.66
N TYR A 274 6.56 -12.53 -2.45
CA TYR A 274 6.99 -13.91 -2.21
C TYR A 274 8.25 -14.33 -2.98
N VAL A 275 9.19 -13.42 -3.20
CA VAL A 275 10.45 -13.66 -3.94
C VAL A 275 11.23 -14.86 -3.38
N ASP A 276 11.19 -15.04 -2.04
CA ASP A 276 11.84 -16.13 -1.29
C ASP A 276 11.03 -17.43 -1.25
N ARG A 277 9.80 -17.45 -1.81
CA ARG A 277 8.86 -18.58 -1.70
C ARG A 277 7.98 -18.72 -2.95
N PRO A 278 8.57 -19.04 -4.09
CA PRO A 278 7.83 -19.19 -5.34
C PRO A 278 6.78 -20.32 -5.29
N GLU A 279 6.93 -21.29 -4.39
CA GLU A 279 5.96 -22.36 -4.17
C GLU A 279 4.59 -21.85 -3.70
N PHE A 280 4.53 -20.76 -2.91
CA PHE A 280 3.27 -20.15 -2.46
C PHE A 280 2.50 -19.43 -3.57
N THR A 281 3.19 -19.06 -4.62
CA THR A 281 2.61 -18.32 -5.75
C THR A 281 2.46 -19.19 -6.99
N ALA A 282 2.78 -20.50 -6.89
CA ALA A 282 2.92 -21.40 -8.05
C ALA A 282 3.78 -20.79 -9.17
N GLY A 283 4.87 -20.12 -8.78
CA GLY A 283 5.80 -19.44 -9.68
C GLY A 283 5.27 -18.16 -10.33
N ARG A 284 4.13 -17.62 -9.87
CA ARG A 284 3.60 -16.35 -10.38
C ARG A 284 4.26 -15.18 -9.70
N ASP A 285 4.59 -14.17 -10.48
CA ASP A 285 5.16 -12.92 -9.99
C ASP A 285 4.05 -11.89 -9.76
N GLU A 286 4.10 -11.18 -8.62
CA GLU A 286 3.18 -10.10 -8.30
C GLU A 286 3.91 -8.89 -7.72
N ILE A 287 3.32 -7.70 -7.92
CA ILE A 287 3.89 -6.43 -7.49
C ILE A 287 3.68 -6.29 -5.98
N SER A 288 4.77 -6.14 -5.23
CA SER A 288 4.68 -5.90 -3.79
C SER A 288 4.40 -4.42 -3.48
N ALA A 289 3.86 -4.15 -2.28
CA ALA A 289 3.65 -2.79 -1.78
C ALA A 289 4.93 -1.95 -1.74
N ARG A 290 6.10 -2.59 -1.62
CA ARG A 290 7.41 -1.93 -1.52
C ARG A 290 7.71 -1.00 -2.69
N PHE A 291 7.29 -1.37 -3.90
CA PHE A 291 7.50 -0.53 -5.09
C PHE A 291 6.72 0.79 -4.99
N TYR A 292 5.47 0.75 -4.54
CA TYR A 292 4.65 1.95 -4.37
C TYR A 292 5.17 2.82 -3.23
N GLU A 293 5.54 2.20 -2.11
CA GLU A 293 6.06 2.87 -0.90
C GLU A 293 7.40 3.56 -1.20
N GLY A 294 8.32 2.85 -1.85
CA GLY A 294 9.63 3.37 -2.21
C GLY A 294 9.56 4.51 -3.21
N ALA A 295 8.74 4.37 -4.26
CA ALA A 295 8.53 5.41 -5.26
C ALA A 295 7.93 6.68 -4.62
N ALA A 296 6.87 6.55 -3.83
CA ALA A 296 6.24 7.69 -3.16
C ALA A 296 7.18 8.42 -2.20
N ALA A 297 8.07 7.70 -1.51
CA ALA A 297 9.07 8.28 -0.62
C ALA A 297 10.28 8.88 -1.36
N GLY A 298 10.37 8.71 -2.68
CA GLY A 298 11.53 9.15 -3.47
C GLY A 298 12.82 8.43 -3.06
N ALA A 299 12.73 7.21 -2.53
CA ALA A 299 13.90 6.37 -2.30
C ALA A 299 14.35 5.74 -3.62
N VAL A 300 15.67 5.53 -3.81
CA VAL A 300 16.17 4.75 -4.93
C VAL A 300 15.93 3.27 -4.64
N MET A 301 15.06 2.65 -5.40
CA MET A 301 14.69 1.25 -5.20
C MET A 301 15.71 0.32 -5.86
N ILE A 302 16.13 -0.71 -5.11
CA ILE A 302 17.05 -1.75 -5.59
C ILE A 302 16.45 -3.12 -5.30
N GLY A 303 16.42 -4.01 -6.29
CA GLY A 303 15.91 -5.37 -6.08
C GLY A 303 15.45 -6.09 -7.33
N GLU A 304 14.60 -7.10 -7.13
CA GLU A 304 14.10 -7.97 -8.19
C GLU A 304 12.67 -7.61 -8.58
N ALA A 305 12.50 -7.18 -9.82
CA ALA A 305 11.20 -6.86 -10.40
C ALA A 305 10.36 -8.12 -10.67
N PRO A 306 9.02 -8.05 -10.55
CA PRO A 306 8.14 -9.08 -11.12
C PRO A 306 8.20 -9.03 -12.65
N ARG A 307 8.26 -10.20 -13.27
CA ARG A 307 8.30 -10.37 -14.73
C ARG A 307 6.91 -10.32 -15.35
N THR A 308 6.14 -9.26 -15.02
CA THR A 308 4.76 -9.07 -15.46
C THR A 308 4.61 -7.83 -16.33
N GLN A 309 3.60 -7.84 -17.20
CA GLN A 309 3.27 -6.67 -18.00
C GLN A 309 2.74 -5.52 -17.13
N GLU A 310 2.06 -5.85 -16.04
CA GLU A 310 1.53 -4.90 -15.08
C GLU A 310 2.64 -4.08 -14.43
N PHE A 311 3.76 -4.72 -14.05
CA PHE A 311 4.92 -4.00 -13.51
C PHE A 311 5.51 -3.04 -14.53
N LYS A 312 5.74 -3.53 -15.76
CA LYS A 312 6.27 -2.71 -16.86
C LYS A 312 5.41 -1.49 -17.18
N GLN A 313 4.08 -1.59 -17.03
CA GLN A 313 3.15 -0.49 -17.27
C GLN A 313 3.07 0.50 -16.12
N GLN A 314 3.24 0.02 -14.89
CA GLN A 314 3.10 0.84 -13.69
C GLN A 314 4.40 1.54 -13.28
N PHE A 315 5.56 0.98 -13.67
CA PHE A 315 6.90 1.46 -13.33
C PHE A 315 7.75 1.62 -14.60
N ASP A 316 7.22 2.34 -15.61
CA ASP A 316 7.79 2.48 -16.97
C ASP A 316 8.77 3.67 -17.12
N TRP A 317 9.12 4.35 -16.04
CA TRP A 317 10.10 5.44 -16.09
C TRP A 317 11.53 4.94 -15.87
N PRO A 318 12.54 5.70 -16.35
CA PRO A 318 13.93 5.30 -16.21
C PRO A 318 14.34 5.10 -14.76
N ASP A 319 15.06 4.02 -14.49
CA ASP A 319 15.56 3.66 -13.15
C ASP A 319 14.47 3.59 -12.05
N ALA A 320 13.22 3.30 -12.43
CA ALA A 320 12.14 3.06 -11.47
C ALA A 320 12.55 1.99 -10.43
N LEU A 321 13.33 1.01 -10.88
CA LEU A 321 13.99 0.01 -10.04
C LEU A 321 15.38 -0.24 -10.60
N ILE A 322 16.39 -0.17 -9.75
CA ILE A 322 17.75 -0.64 -10.06
C ILE A 322 17.75 -2.16 -9.84
N HIS A 323 18.07 -2.89 -10.90
CA HIS A 323 18.03 -4.35 -10.82
C HIS A 323 19.14 -4.89 -9.93
N ALA A 324 18.76 -5.75 -8.97
CA ALA A 324 19.64 -6.64 -8.22
C ALA A 324 18.90 -7.96 -7.98
N PRO A 325 19.57 -9.12 -8.08
CA PRO A 325 18.99 -10.39 -7.65
C PRO A 325 18.55 -10.33 -6.17
N PHE A 326 17.58 -11.16 -5.78
CA PHE A 326 17.20 -11.28 -4.37
C PHE A 326 18.41 -11.65 -3.50
N ASP A 327 19.19 -12.67 -3.93
CA ASP A 327 20.47 -13.05 -3.33
C ASP A 327 21.61 -12.32 -4.07
N SER A 328 21.97 -11.13 -3.59
CA SER A 328 22.98 -10.26 -4.20
C SER A 328 24.18 -10.07 -3.26
N PRO A 329 25.24 -10.89 -3.41
CA PRO A 329 26.48 -10.70 -2.64
C PRO A 329 27.22 -9.42 -3.03
N ASP A 330 26.99 -8.93 -4.26
CA ASP A 330 27.66 -7.76 -4.84
C ASP A 330 26.89 -6.45 -4.64
N ILE A 331 25.90 -6.42 -3.76
CA ILE A 331 25.04 -5.24 -3.53
C ILE A 331 25.86 -3.98 -3.17
N ALA A 332 27.01 -4.16 -2.50
CA ALA A 332 27.91 -3.07 -2.15
C ALA A 332 28.52 -2.37 -3.38
N HIS A 333 28.81 -3.11 -4.46
CA HIS A 333 29.28 -2.54 -5.72
C HIS A 333 28.19 -1.72 -6.40
N ILE A 334 26.95 -2.23 -6.42
CA ILE A 334 25.79 -1.49 -6.97
C ILE A 334 25.61 -0.16 -6.22
N LEU A 335 25.73 -0.16 -4.89
CA LEU A 335 25.66 1.06 -4.09
C LEU A 335 26.80 2.02 -4.39
N ALA A 336 28.03 1.52 -4.56
CA ALA A 336 29.21 2.33 -4.89
C ALA A 336 29.05 3.00 -6.27
N ASP A 337 28.61 2.27 -7.29
CA ASP A 337 28.36 2.80 -8.64
C ASP A 337 27.29 3.89 -8.62
N LEU A 338 26.19 3.66 -7.91
CA LEU A 338 25.12 4.65 -7.77
C LEU A 338 25.60 5.90 -7.02
N ASN A 339 26.41 5.75 -5.97
CA ASN A 339 26.97 6.87 -5.24
C ASN A 339 27.94 7.70 -6.07
N GLY A 340 28.57 7.11 -7.11
CA GLY A 340 29.41 7.78 -8.09
C GLY A 340 28.66 8.72 -9.05
N ASP A 341 27.31 8.62 -9.12
CA ASP A 341 26.49 9.45 -10.02
C ASP A 341 25.35 10.19 -9.24
N PRO A 342 25.68 11.30 -8.56
CA PRO A 342 24.70 12.08 -7.80
C PRO A 342 23.58 12.67 -8.65
N GLU A 343 23.82 13.00 -9.91
CA GLU A 343 22.82 13.55 -10.83
C GLU A 343 21.76 12.49 -11.15
N ARG A 344 22.18 11.29 -11.48
CA ARG A 344 21.30 10.15 -11.69
C ARG A 344 20.45 9.88 -10.46
N LEU A 345 21.06 9.85 -9.25
CA LEU A 345 20.33 9.66 -8.00
C LEU A 345 19.26 10.73 -7.78
N ARG A 346 19.57 12.02 -8.06
CA ARG A 346 18.58 13.10 -7.96
C ARG A 346 17.45 12.91 -8.97
N ALA A 347 17.78 12.57 -10.21
CA ALA A 347 16.79 12.31 -11.26
C ALA A 347 15.85 11.16 -10.90
N VAL A 348 16.39 10.04 -10.43
CA VAL A 348 15.60 8.86 -9.97
C VAL A 348 14.63 9.25 -8.87
N ARG A 349 15.11 9.96 -7.84
CA ARG A 349 14.27 10.38 -6.70
C ARG A 349 13.12 11.27 -7.14
N ARG A 350 13.38 12.27 -7.99
CA ARG A 350 12.36 13.16 -8.54
C ARG A 350 11.34 12.40 -9.39
N ASN A 351 11.81 11.53 -10.27
CA ASN A 351 10.93 10.71 -11.11
C ASN A 351 10.04 9.80 -10.26
N ASN A 352 10.60 9.15 -9.23
CA ASN A 352 9.85 8.29 -8.32
C ASN A 352 8.69 9.05 -7.66
N VAL A 353 8.95 10.21 -7.06
CA VAL A 353 7.91 11.02 -6.40
C VAL A 353 6.87 11.51 -7.39
N ARG A 354 7.31 12.04 -8.55
CA ARG A 354 6.42 12.54 -9.60
C ARG A 354 5.47 11.47 -10.11
N GLU A 355 6.02 10.31 -10.48
CA GLU A 355 5.22 9.25 -11.06
C GLU A 355 4.32 8.56 -10.00
N ALA A 356 4.79 8.47 -8.74
CA ALA A 356 3.95 8.00 -7.65
C ALA A 356 2.75 8.93 -7.42
N ALA A 357 2.96 10.25 -7.42
CA ALA A 357 1.87 11.22 -7.26
C ALA A 357 0.85 11.14 -8.40
N ARG A 358 1.31 10.94 -9.62
CA ARG A 358 0.45 10.85 -10.81
C ARG A 358 -0.28 9.53 -10.97
N ARG A 359 0.19 8.43 -10.37
CA ARG A 359 -0.32 7.08 -10.69
C ARG A 359 -0.57 6.18 -9.49
N HIS A 360 0.09 6.40 -8.37
CA HIS A 360 0.19 5.40 -7.30
C HIS A 360 -0.44 5.83 -5.97
N ASP A 361 -1.12 6.99 -5.92
CA ASP A 361 -1.94 7.35 -4.77
C ASP A 361 -3.26 6.54 -4.75
N TRP A 362 -3.77 6.27 -3.55
CA TRP A 362 -5.06 5.62 -3.37
C TRP A 362 -6.20 6.34 -4.07
N LEU A 363 -6.09 7.66 -4.29
CA LEU A 363 -7.09 8.43 -5.05
C LEU A 363 -7.34 7.83 -6.44
N HIS A 364 -6.29 7.42 -7.15
CA HIS A 364 -6.45 6.85 -8.50
C HIS A 364 -7.23 5.53 -8.47
N ARG A 365 -7.12 4.77 -7.37
CA ARG A 365 -7.90 3.54 -7.15
C ARG A 365 -9.35 3.85 -6.81
N MET A 366 -9.58 4.86 -5.97
CA MET A 366 -10.94 5.34 -5.64
C MET A 366 -11.68 5.85 -6.86
N LEU A 367 -11.01 6.62 -7.73
CA LEU A 367 -11.59 7.11 -8.98
C LEU A 367 -12.01 5.96 -9.89
N ALA A 368 -11.18 4.93 -10.03
CA ALA A 368 -11.52 3.73 -10.80
C ALA A 368 -12.71 2.94 -10.19
N VAL A 369 -12.80 2.87 -8.88
CA VAL A 369 -13.93 2.26 -8.16
C VAL A 369 -15.21 3.08 -8.40
N PHE A 370 -15.13 4.39 -8.30
CA PHE A 370 -16.27 5.29 -8.48
C PHE A 370 -16.79 5.25 -9.91
N ASP A 371 -15.90 5.27 -10.90
CA ASP A 371 -16.24 5.12 -12.31
C ASP A 371 -16.97 3.79 -12.58
N ALA A 372 -16.43 2.67 -12.11
CA ALA A 372 -17.05 1.35 -12.26
C ALA A 372 -18.44 1.23 -11.60
N LEU A 373 -18.74 2.05 -10.59
CA LEU A 373 -20.01 2.06 -9.87
C LEU A 373 -20.96 3.17 -10.35
N GLY A 374 -20.54 4.05 -11.26
CA GLY A 374 -21.29 5.22 -11.70
C GLY A 374 -21.48 6.26 -10.58
N LEU A 375 -20.45 6.45 -9.75
CA LEU A 375 -20.43 7.43 -8.66
C LEU A 375 -19.59 8.65 -9.07
N ALA A 376 -20.05 9.85 -8.72
CA ALA A 376 -19.30 11.07 -8.96
C ALA A 376 -18.19 11.26 -7.91
N PRO A 377 -16.98 11.75 -8.30
CA PRO A 377 -15.94 12.09 -7.36
C PRO A 377 -16.36 13.21 -6.40
N THR A 378 -16.04 13.08 -5.11
CA THR A 378 -16.31 14.09 -4.10
C THR A 378 -15.41 15.34 -4.27
N GLU A 379 -15.78 16.47 -3.66
CA GLU A 379 -14.92 17.66 -3.64
C GLU A 379 -13.58 17.40 -2.95
N LYS A 380 -13.57 16.60 -1.88
CA LYS A 380 -12.34 16.21 -1.20
C LYS A 380 -11.41 15.36 -2.10
N MET A 381 -11.98 14.51 -2.97
CA MET A 381 -11.20 13.77 -3.98
C MET A 381 -10.56 14.73 -4.99
N ARG A 382 -11.31 15.75 -5.46
CA ARG A 382 -10.78 16.78 -6.36
C ARG A 382 -9.67 17.61 -5.69
N ALA A 383 -9.85 17.97 -4.41
CA ALA A 383 -8.83 18.67 -3.63
C ALA A 383 -7.56 17.82 -3.45
N ARG A 384 -7.72 16.51 -3.17
CA ARG A 384 -6.59 15.57 -3.11
C ARG A 384 -5.86 15.47 -4.46
N ALA A 385 -6.59 15.42 -5.58
CA ALA A 385 -6.01 15.41 -6.91
C ALA A 385 -5.13 16.65 -7.17
N LYS A 386 -5.62 17.85 -6.82
CA LYS A 386 -4.84 19.09 -6.94
C LYS A 386 -3.55 19.04 -6.11
N ARG A 387 -3.62 18.51 -4.89
CA ARG A 387 -2.43 18.39 -4.03
C ARG A 387 -1.40 17.41 -4.60
N LEU A 388 -1.84 16.29 -5.18
CA LEU A 388 -0.97 15.32 -5.85
C LEU A 388 -0.29 15.92 -7.08
N GLU A 389 -1.02 16.72 -7.88
CA GLU A 389 -0.42 17.40 -9.04
C GLU A 389 0.60 18.47 -8.60
N GLN A 390 0.36 19.17 -7.50
CA GLN A 390 1.36 20.07 -6.91
C GLN A 390 2.64 19.33 -6.54
N ILE A 391 2.55 18.20 -5.84
CA ILE A 391 3.71 17.35 -5.49
C ILE A 391 4.46 16.92 -6.76
N ALA A 392 3.73 16.50 -7.80
CA ALA A 392 4.32 16.09 -9.06
C ALA A 392 5.07 17.24 -9.77
N SER A 393 4.54 18.44 -9.70
CA SER A 393 5.13 19.65 -10.30
C SER A 393 6.35 20.14 -9.51
N GLU A 394 6.25 20.21 -8.17
CA GLU A 394 7.35 20.58 -7.28
C GLU A 394 8.56 19.65 -7.46
N ALA A 395 8.32 18.35 -7.69
CA ALA A 395 9.37 17.38 -7.98
C ALA A 395 10.12 17.69 -9.31
N LEU A 396 9.50 18.39 -10.25
CA LEU A 396 10.14 18.84 -11.50
C LEU A 396 10.95 20.12 -11.33
N GLU A 397 10.40 21.12 -10.63
CA GLU A 397 10.97 22.45 -10.48
C GLU A 397 12.30 22.44 -9.70
N SER A 398 12.42 21.57 -8.72
CA SER A 398 13.67 21.35 -7.98
C SER A 398 14.87 20.95 -8.86
N GLY A 399 14.66 20.69 -10.14
CA GLY A 399 15.71 20.39 -11.12
C GLY A 399 16.20 21.60 -11.92
N SER A 400 15.46 22.73 -11.90
CA SER A 400 15.77 23.92 -12.71
C SER A 400 16.55 25.01 -11.98
N CYS A 401 16.71 24.92 -10.66
CA CYS A 401 17.49 25.86 -9.86
C CYS A 401 18.97 25.42 -9.85
N GLY A 402 19.63 25.51 -11.00
CA GLY A 402 21.04 25.31 -11.16
C GLY A 402 21.80 26.61 -10.92
N VAL A 403 22.77 26.56 -10.01
CA VAL A 403 23.96 27.45 -9.91
C VAL A 403 23.65 28.95 -9.68
N GLY A 404 23.61 29.34 -8.41
CA GLY A 404 23.62 30.75 -8.08
C GLY A 404 23.32 31.09 -6.62
N SER A 405 24.01 30.48 -5.68
CA SER A 405 24.10 31.08 -4.35
C SER A 405 25.55 31.00 -3.85
N ARG A 406 26.22 32.13 -3.99
CA ARG A 406 27.51 32.40 -3.36
C ARG A 406 27.29 32.33 -1.85
N TYR A 407 27.98 31.42 -1.20
CA TYR A 407 28.24 31.56 0.23
C TYR A 407 29.24 32.71 0.39
N GLU A 408 28.76 33.87 0.80
CA GLU A 408 29.59 34.90 1.39
C GLU A 408 30.12 34.35 2.73
N THR A 409 31.39 34.04 2.72
CA THR A 409 32.16 33.81 3.96
C THR A 409 32.26 35.15 4.69
N THR A 410 31.43 35.36 5.70
CA THR A 410 31.69 36.42 6.68
C THR A 410 32.81 35.95 7.56
N ASP A 411 33.99 36.55 7.36
CA ASP A 411 35.11 36.57 8.28
C ASP A 411 34.62 36.94 9.69
N ARG A 412 34.86 36.08 10.67
CA ARG A 412 34.84 36.46 12.09
C ARG A 412 36.26 36.66 12.54
N PRO A 413 36.56 37.80 13.22
CA PRO A 413 37.88 38.05 13.74
C PRO A 413 38.23 37.15 14.92
N SER A 414 39.47 36.72 14.94
CA SER A 414 40.15 36.02 16.03
C SER A 414 40.09 36.82 17.34
N GLY A 415 39.58 36.19 18.37
CA GLY A 415 39.63 36.71 19.75
C GLY A 415 40.07 35.62 20.71
N ALA A 416 41.11 35.94 21.44
CA ALA A 416 42.01 35.16 22.26
C ALA A 416 41.38 34.32 23.39
N LEU A 417 42.02 33.19 23.64
CA LEU A 417 42.50 32.59 24.90
C LEU A 417 41.65 32.68 26.16
N GLY A 418 41.26 31.55 26.69
CA GLY A 418 40.91 31.30 28.07
C GLY A 418 41.10 29.86 28.44
N GLU A 419 42.27 29.54 29.04
CA GLU A 419 42.54 28.27 29.70
C GLU A 419 41.64 28.07 30.92
N GLY A 420 41.27 26.83 31.20
CA GLY A 420 40.84 26.49 32.54
C GLY A 420 39.98 25.24 32.71
N ALA A 421 40.62 24.25 33.26
CA ALA A 421 40.15 23.25 34.21
C ALA A 421 39.52 21.93 33.67
N ILE A 422 40.36 20.95 33.78
CA ILE A 422 40.08 19.50 33.93
C ILE A 422 39.27 19.30 35.22
N LEU A 423 38.17 18.52 35.14
CA LEU A 423 37.65 17.76 36.26
C LEU A 423 37.39 16.33 35.82
N GLN A 424 38.23 15.43 36.37
CA GLN A 424 37.97 13.99 36.47
C GLN A 424 36.87 13.76 37.53
N GLY A 425 36.13 12.66 37.34
CA GLY A 425 35.40 12.11 38.47
C GLY A 425 34.15 11.31 38.12
N ALA A 426 34.34 9.98 38.25
CA ALA A 426 33.39 8.88 38.45
C ALA A 426 32.50 8.46 37.27
#